data_5edc9db85e41e2566c2a5aad2c5135bd
#
_entry.id   5edc9db85e41e2566c2a5aad2c5135bd
#
_cell.length_a   1.000
_cell.length_b   1.000
_cell.length_c   1.000
_cell.angle_alpha   90.00
_cell.angle_beta   90.00
_cell.angle_gamma   90.00
#
_symmetry.space_group_name_H-M   'P 1'
#
loop_
_entity.id
_entity.type
_entity.pdbx_description
1 polymer ?
#
loop_
_entity_poly.entity_id
_entity_poly.type
_entity_poly.pdbx_seq_one_letter_code
_entity_poly.pdbx_strand_id
1 'polypeptide(L)'
;TFFVGAIGGVVCFISLLTNSFNLLIVGAFVLGIGQSASLQTRYASSFIVKEEFRATALSLAVWFSVFGSVFGPRLVGQYSSTFKNIFGSELIVAYFIATIGFLLAGFCVIGLTDKSSLLRLPVVTENASSKIKLDSKATQLTVLLVVNHFVMVIIMAATPLHVQDIGETIQVVGTIISYHTLGMFVFSPILGRFVDKVGSKKVSITGGFILLISCVCALNTSDIVLLHLSLFLLGLGWNFNFVSISSEISKYSIEKNTNLNIKSDSFVFVGSVFAQSSLGPVSYTHLRAHETKA
;
A
#
# COMPACT_ATOMS: atom_id res chain seq x y z
N THR A 1 15.60 -9.04 1.96
CA THR A 1 14.56 -8.15 2.53
C THR A 1 13.28 -8.90 2.91
N PHE A 2 12.73 -9.85 2.12
CA PHE A 2 11.55 -10.65 2.52
C PHE A 2 11.79 -11.44 3.82
N PHE A 3 12.94 -12.07 3.97
CA PHE A 3 13.29 -12.76 5.23
C PHE A 3 13.39 -11.81 6.43
N VAL A 4 13.78 -10.55 6.22
CA VAL A 4 13.73 -9.54 7.27
C VAL A 4 12.27 -9.27 7.68
N GLY A 5 11.35 -9.19 6.73
CA GLY A 5 9.92 -9.11 7.02
C GLY A 5 9.40 -10.31 7.80
N ALA A 6 9.84 -11.52 7.45
CA ALA A 6 9.49 -12.73 8.20
C ALA A 6 10.00 -12.67 9.65
N ILE A 7 11.24 -12.22 9.87
CA ILE A 7 11.80 -12.01 11.22
C ILE A 7 10.93 -11.00 11.99
N GLY A 8 10.53 -9.88 11.35
CA GLY A 8 9.64 -8.88 11.95
C GLY A 8 8.30 -9.50 12.39
N GLY A 9 7.71 -10.35 11.54
CA GLY A 9 6.48 -11.09 11.87
C GLY A 9 6.66 -12.03 13.08
N VAL A 10 7.78 -12.76 13.16
CA VAL A 10 8.11 -13.60 14.33
C VAL A 10 8.27 -12.76 15.59
N VAL A 11 8.96 -11.61 15.51
CA VAL A 11 9.13 -10.71 16.66
C VAL A 11 7.79 -10.17 17.15
N CYS A 12 6.88 -9.77 16.23
CA CYS A 12 5.51 -9.37 16.60
C CYS A 12 4.73 -10.53 17.23
N PHE A 13 4.86 -11.74 16.70
CA PHE A 13 4.26 -12.94 17.30
C PHE A 13 4.72 -13.15 18.75
N ILE A 14 6.05 -13.12 18.99
CA ILE A 14 6.63 -13.27 20.34
C ILE A 14 6.20 -12.12 21.24
N SER A 15 6.07 -10.90 20.73
CA SER A 15 5.65 -9.72 21.52
C SER A 15 4.25 -9.89 22.13
N LEU A 16 3.34 -10.51 21.39
CA LEU A 16 1.98 -10.80 21.88
C LEU A 16 1.97 -11.95 22.89
N LEU A 17 2.84 -12.94 22.75
CA LEU A 17 3.00 -14.00 23.76
C LEU A 17 3.54 -13.47 25.10
N THR A 18 4.46 -12.50 25.01
CA THR A 18 5.12 -11.92 26.20
C THR A 18 4.43 -10.65 26.71
N ASN A 19 3.34 -10.21 26.09
CA ASN A 19 2.64 -8.94 26.37
C ASN A 19 3.58 -7.73 26.39
N SER A 20 4.62 -7.72 25.52
CA SER A 20 5.64 -6.68 25.47
C SER A 20 5.36 -5.68 24.36
N PHE A 21 4.85 -4.50 24.71
CA PHE A 21 4.58 -3.42 23.76
C PHE A 21 5.85 -2.92 23.05
N ASN A 22 6.97 -2.82 23.78
CA ASN A 22 8.25 -2.39 23.21
C ASN A 22 8.73 -3.37 22.11
N LEU A 23 8.57 -4.67 22.36
CA LEU A 23 8.93 -5.70 21.38
C LEU A 23 8.01 -5.65 20.15
N LEU A 24 6.72 -5.30 20.33
CA LEU A 24 5.78 -5.11 19.24
C LEU A 24 6.22 -3.96 18.33
N ILE A 25 6.66 -2.83 18.89
CA ILE A 25 7.18 -1.70 18.11
C ILE A 25 8.39 -2.11 17.28
N VAL A 26 9.34 -2.83 17.89
CA VAL A 26 10.53 -3.32 17.18
C VAL A 26 10.13 -4.29 16.05
N GLY A 27 9.25 -5.24 16.34
CA GLY A 27 8.75 -6.19 15.35
C GLY A 27 8.02 -5.52 14.19
N ALA A 28 7.15 -4.54 14.47
CA ALA A 28 6.44 -3.77 13.46
C ALA A 28 7.41 -2.97 12.57
N PHE A 29 8.45 -2.37 13.14
CA PHE A 29 9.48 -1.66 12.40
C PHE A 29 10.22 -2.60 11.43
N VAL A 30 10.66 -3.76 11.90
CA VAL A 30 11.36 -4.77 11.09
C VAL A 30 10.43 -5.33 10.00
N LEU A 31 9.16 -5.57 10.32
CA LEU A 31 8.13 -6.00 9.36
C LEU A 31 7.92 -4.94 8.26
N GLY A 32 7.93 -3.66 8.62
CA GLY A 32 7.86 -2.54 7.68
C GLY A 32 9.01 -2.51 6.68
N ILE A 33 10.23 -2.90 7.08
CA ILE A 33 11.36 -3.07 6.15
C ILE A 33 11.05 -4.16 5.11
N GLY A 34 10.47 -5.29 5.52
CA GLY A 34 10.00 -6.34 4.62
C GLY A 34 8.92 -5.85 3.66
N GLN A 35 7.98 -5.07 4.14
CA GLN A 35 6.90 -4.48 3.34
C GLN A 35 7.44 -3.52 2.26
N SER A 36 8.47 -2.74 2.57
CA SER A 36 9.10 -1.85 1.58
C SER A 36 9.68 -2.62 0.39
N ALA A 37 10.28 -3.80 0.64
CA ALA A 37 10.76 -4.68 -0.41
C ALA A 37 9.62 -5.23 -1.30
N SER A 38 8.50 -5.58 -0.69
CA SER A 38 7.30 -6.03 -1.39
C SER A 38 6.83 -5.00 -2.42
N LEU A 39 6.83 -3.73 -2.05
CA LEU A 39 6.46 -2.64 -2.96
C LEU A 39 7.43 -2.46 -4.12
N GLN A 40 8.72 -2.77 -3.96
CA GLN A 40 9.71 -2.68 -5.03
C GLN A 40 9.55 -3.76 -6.09
N THR A 41 8.85 -4.88 -5.82
CA THR A 41 8.64 -5.95 -6.79
C THR A 41 7.90 -5.49 -8.04
N ARG A 42 7.02 -4.47 -7.93
CA ARG A 42 6.33 -3.89 -9.08
C ARG A 42 7.29 -3.23 -10.08
N TYR A 43 8.33 -2.58 -9.59
CA TYR A 43 9.35 -2.01 -10.46
C TYR A 43 10.25 -3.10 -11.06
N ALA A 44 10.62 -4.10 -10.27
CA ALA A 44 11.39 -5.24 -10.75
C ALA A 44 10.67 -5.93 -11.93
N SER A 45 9.36 -6.12 -11.86
CA SER A 45 8.56 -6.70 -12.94
C SER A 45 8.60 -5.84 -14.22
N SER A 46 8.63 -4.52 -14.10
CA SER A 46 8.67 -3.60 -15.24
C SER A 46 10.05 -3.53 -15.91
N PHE A 47 11.12 -3.86 -15.20
CA PHE A 47 12.49 -3.82 -15.72
C PHE A 47 12.85 -5.02 -16.62
N ILE A 48 12.18 -6.15 -16.44
CA ILE A 48 12.46 -7.40 -17.17
C ILE A 48 11.67 -7.55 -18.48
N VAL A 49 10.75 -6.64 -18.77
CA VAL A 49 9.90 -6.68 -19.96
C VAL A 49 10.27 -5.57 -20.96
N LYS A 50 9.78 -5.72 -22.21
CA LYS A 50 9.92 -4.66 -23.23
C LYS A 50 9.16 -3.40 -22.82
N GLU A 51 9.59 -2.24 -23.34
CA GLU A 51 9.04 -0.93 -23.00
C GLU A 51 7.51 -0.85 -23.15
N GLU A 52 6.99 -1.45 -24.22
CA GLU A 52 5.56 -1.48 -24.57
C GLU A 52 4.68 -2.23 -23.55
N PHE A 53 5.26 -3.04 -22.64
CA PHE A 53 4.55 -3.84 -21.65
C PHE A 53 4.91 -3.46 -20.20
N ARG A 54 5.65 -2.39 -19.97
CA ARG A 54 6.14 -2.01 -18.63
C ARG A 54 5.02 -1.73 -17.65
N ALA A 55 4.03 -0.92 -18.04
CA ALA A 55 2.91 -0.63 -17.17
C ALA A 55 2.03 -1.86 -16.94
N THR A 56 1.86 -2.71 -17.95
CA THR A 56 1.15 -3.98 -17.81
C THR A 56 1.85 -4.90 -16.80
N ALA A 57 3.16 -5.08 -16.89
CA ALA A 57 3.92 -5.93 -15.95
C ALA A 57 3.87 -5.39 -14.52
N LEU A 58 4.05 -4.07 -14.35
CA LEU A 58 3.95 -3.40 -13.06
C LEU A 58 2.55 -3.58 -12.45
N SER A 59 1.52 -3.39 -13.25
CA SER A 59 0.13 -3.50 -12.81
C SER A 59 -0.28 -4.92 -12.46
N LEU A 60 0.28 -5.93 -13.12
CA LEU A 60 0.09 -7.33 -12.75
C LEU A 60 0.68 -7.63 -11.38
N ALA A 61 1.89 -7.12 -11.08
CA ALA A 61 2.48 -7.25 -9.75
C ALA A 61 1.60 -6.62 -8.67
N VAL A 62 1.01 -5.45 -8.94
CA VAL A 62 0.04 -4.79 -8.05
C VAL A 62 -1.25 -5.62 -7.92
N TRP A 63 -1.75 -6.20 -9.01
CA TRP A 63 -2.97 -7.00 -9.01
C TRP A 63 -2.90 -8.21 -8.09
N PHE A 64 -1.75 -8.87 -8.00
CA PHE A 64 -1.58 -10.01 -7.08
C PHE A 64 -1.84 -9.65 -5.62
N SER A 65 -1.81 -8.36 -5.24
CA SER A 65 -2.21 -7.90 -3.90
C SER A 65 -3.69 -8.14 -3.58
N VAL A 66 -4.55 -8.36 -4.61
CA VAL A 66 -5.95 -8.76 -4.42
C VAL A 66 -6.05 -10.04 -3.59
N PHE A 67 -5.20 -11.01 -3.87
CA PHE A 67 -5.23 -12.28 -3.15
C PHE A 67 -4.92 -12.08 -1.66
N GLY A 68 -3.90 -11.29 -1.34
CA GLY A 68 -3.57 -10.94 0.04
C GLY A 68 -4.70 -10.18 0.76
N SER A 69 -5.31 -9.21 0.08
CA SER A 69 -6.38 -8.38 0.65
C SER A 69 -7.71 -9.11 0.84
N VAL A 70 -7.98 -10.14 0.04
CA VAL A 70 -9.21 -10.94 0.15
C VAL A 70 -9.03 -12.13 1.08
N PHE A 71 -7.93 -12.87 0.93
CA PHE A 71 -7.71 -14.09 1.71
C PHE A 71 -7.13 -13.81 3.09
N GLY A 72 -6.29 -12.76 3.25
CA GLY A 72 -5.68 -12.42 4.53
C GLY A 72 -6.70 -12.25 5.66
N PRO A 73 -7.64 -11.29 5.57
CA PRO A 73 -8.65 -11.08 6.60
C PRO A 73 -9.55 -12.30 6.85
N ARG A 74 -9.87 -13.07 5.80
CA ARG A 74 -10.68 -14.30 5.95
C ARG A 74 -9.94 -15.37 6.75
N LEU A 75 -8.67 -15.59 6.46
CA LEU A 75 -7.85 -16.55 7.21
C LEU A 75 -7.69 -16.09 8.67
N VAL A 76 -7.45 -14.81 8.89
CA VAL A 76 -7.39 -14.23 10.23
C VAL A 76 -8.71 -14.50 10.97
N GLY A 77 -9.85 -14.14 10.38
CA GLY A 77 -11.17 -14.36 10.98
C GLY A 77 -11.47 -15.83 11.29
N GLN A 78 -11.10 -16.72 10.35
CA GLN A 78 -11.36 -18.16 10.50
C GLN A 78 -10.56 -18.81 11.64
N TYR A 79 -9.30 -18.38 11.83
CA TYR A 79 -8.39 -19.00 12.79
C TYR A 79 -8.19 -18.21 14.08
N SER A 80 -8.75 -17.00 14.21
CA SER A 80 -8.58 -16.13 15.37
C SER A 80 -8.97 -16.79 16.69
N SER A 81 -10.11 -17.46 16.75
CA SER A 81 -10.57 -18.17 17.95
C SER A 81 -9.67 -19.35 18.33
N THR A 82 -9.18 -20.08 17.33
CA THR A 82 -8.25 -21.21 17.56
C THR A 82 -6.94 -20.69 18.17
N PHE A 83 -6.38 -19.62 17.59
CA PHE A 83 -5.14 -19.00 18.09
C PHE A 83 -5.33 -18.36 19.46
N LYS A 84 -6.49 -17.75 19.74
CA LYS A 84 -6.82 -17.26 21.07
C LYS A 84 -6.81 -18.36 22.12
N ASN A 85 -7.40 -19.51 21.81
CA ASN A 85 -7.45 -20.65 22.72
C ASN A 85 -6.07 -21.28 23.00
N ILE A 86 -5.17 -21.26 22.00
CA ILE A 86 -3.83 -21.87 22.13
C ILE A 86 -2.83 -20.86 22.73
N PHE A 87 -2.86 -19.61 22.30
CA PHE A 87 -1.82 -18.62 22.56
C PHE A 87 -2.31 -17.40 23.37
N GLY A 88 -3.59 -17.31 23.70
CA GLY A 88 -4.14 -16.25 24.52
C GLY A 88 -4.51 -14.94 23.76
N SER A 89 -4.20 -14.81 22.45
CA SER A 89 -4.53 -13.61 21.69
C SER A 89 -5.01 -13.94 20.27
N GLU A 90 -6.07 -13.27 19.84
CA GLU A 90 -6.63 -13.37 18.49
C GLU A 90 -5.71 -12.74 17.42
N LEU A 91 -4.92 -11.72 17.80
CA LEU A 91 -4.07 -10.98 16.89
C LEU A 91 -2.84 -11.78 16.43
N ILE A 92 -2.46 -12.82 17.16
CA ILE A 92 -1.29 -13.65 16.86
C ILE A 92 -1.39 -14.29 15.47
N VAL A 93 -2.58 -14.71 15.05
CA VAL A 93 -2.79 -15.34 13.75
C VAL A 93 -2.42 -14.42 12.58
N ALA A 94 -2.65 -13.11 12.71
CA ALA A 94 -2.31 -12.15 11.65
C ALA A 94 -0.79 -12.10 11.40
N TYR A 95 0.00 -12.04 12.47
CA TYR A 95 1.47 -12.06 12.37
C TYR A 95 2.01 -13.41 11.93
N PHE A 96 1.37 -14.51 12.32
CA PHE A 96 1.72 -15.85 11.87
C PHE A 96 1.53 -15.98 10.34
N ILE A 97 0.37 -15.56 9.82
CA ILE A 97 0.07 -15.56 8.38
C ILE A 97 1.03 -14.64 7.62
N ALA A 98 1.29 -13.44 8.14
CA ALA A 98 2.24 -12.51 7.53
C ALA A 98 3.66 -13.11 7.46
N THR A 99 4.12 -13.78 8.53
CA THR A 99 5.42 -14.47 8.56
C THR A 99 5.51 -15.52 7.46
N ILE A 100 4.50 -16.39 7.34
CA ILE A 100 4.46 -17.42 6.29
C ILE A 100 4.46 -16.76 4.90
N GLY A 101 3.67 -15.71 4.69
CA GLY A 101 3.62 -14.98 3.43
C GLY A 101 5.00 -14.43 3.02
N PHE A 102 5.72 -13.80 3.96
CA PHE A 102 7.06 -13.30 3.72
C PHE A 102 8.09 -14.41 3.46
N LEU A 103 8.01 -15.53 4.17
CA LEU A 103 8.87 -16.70 3.91
C LEU A 103 8.64 -17.26 2.52
N LEU A 104 7.38 -17.49 2.14
CA LEU A 104 7.02 -18.00 0.82
C LEU A 104 7.51 -17.05 -0.28
N ALA A 105 7.29 -15.73 -0.12
CA ALA A 105 7.79 -14.74 -1.07
C ALA A 105 9.33 -14.77 -1.17
N GLY A 106 10.03 -14.90 -0.05
CA GLY A 106 11.49 -15.00 -0.02
C GLY A 106 12.00 -16.24 -0.76
N PHE A 107 11.39 -17.40 -0.55
CA PHE A 107 11.76 -18.65 -1.25
C PHE A 107 11.41 -18.59 -2.74
N CYS A 108 10.27 -18.01 -3.12
CA CYS A 108 9.92 -17.79 -4.53
C CYS A 108 10.97 -16.91 -5.23
N VAL A 109 11.43 -15.83 -4.61
CA VAL A 109 12.47 -14.97 -5.19
C VAL A 109 13.80 -15.72 -5.35
N ILE A 110 14.21 -16.53 -4.37
CA ILE A 110 15.42 -17.36 -4.51
C ILE A 110 15.28 -18.35 -5.66
N GLY A 111 14.12 -18.99 -5.79
CA GLY A 111 13.87 -19.96 -6.87
C GLY A 111 13.83 -19.32 -8.27
N LEU A 112 13.44 -18.05 -8.36
CA LEU A 112 13.42 -17.29 -9.62
C LEU A 112 14.77 -16.73 -10.02
N THR A 113 15.79 -16.78 -9.15
CA THR A 113 17.14 -16.25 -9.41
C THR A 113 17.98 -17.12 -10.32
N ASP A 114 17.38 -17.75 -11.33
CA ASP A 114 18.19 -18.29 -12.41
C ASP A 114 18.86 -17.16 -13.19
N LYS A 115 20.19 -17.22 -13.16
CA LYS A 115 21.15 -16.12 -13.30
C LYS A 115 21.08 -15.28 -14.58
N SER A 116 20.39 -15.71 -15.61
CA SER A 116 20.45 -15.07 -16.93
C SER A 116 19.49 -13.89 -17.13
N SER A 117 18.35 -13.88 -16.46
CA SER A 117 17.34 -12.81 -16.61
C SER A 117 17.54 -11.64 -15.63
N LEU A 118 18.12 -11.91 -14.45
CA LEU A 118 18.42 -10.86 -13.46
C LEU A 118 19.64 -10.01 -13.81
N LEU A 119 20.53 -10.50 -14.66
CA LEU A 119 21.67 -9.74 -15.21
C LEU A 119 21.22 -8.59 -16.11
N ARG A 120 19.93 -8.50 -16.49
CA ARG A 120 19.36 -7.39 -17.24
C ARG A 120 18.72 -6.31 -16.35
N LEU A 121 18.65 -6.53 -15.03
CA LEU A 121 18.28 -5.44 -14.14
C LEU A 121 19.34 -4.36 -14.28
N PRO A 122 18.97 -3.08 -14.46
CA PRO A 122 19.94 -2.02 -14.47
C PRO A 122 20.71 -2.10 -13.14
N VAL A 123 21.98 -2.51 -13.24
CA VAL A 123 22.91 -2.45 -12.11
C VAL A 123 23.10 -0.97 -11.88
N VAL A 124 22.37 -0.45 -10.91
CA VAL A 124 22.64 0.90 -10.43
C VAL A 124 24.01 0.84 -9.79
N THR A 125 25.02 1.25 -10.55
CA THR A 125 26.39 1.36 -10.04
C THR A 125 26.38 2.27 -8.83
N GLU A 126 27.12 1.91 -7.77
CA GLU A 126 27.25 2.70 -6.53
C GLU A 126 27.60 4.17 -6.78
N ASN A 127 28.23 4.48 -7.91
CA ASN A 127 28.51 5.83 -8.37
C ASN A 127 27.25 6.66 -8.77
N ALA A 128 26.09 6.03 -9.02
CA ALA A 128 24.81 6.72 -9.22
C ALA A 128 24.19 7.22 -7.90
N SER A 129 24.74 6.83 -6.75
CA SER A 129 24.29 7.24 -5.42
C SER A 129 24.69 8.69 -5.06
N SER A 130 25.67 9.29 -5.75
CA SER A 130 26.15 10.62 -5.41
C SER A 130 25.40 11.72 -6.17
N LYS A 131 24.50 12.42 -5.46
CA LYS A 131 23.92 13.71 -5.86
C LYS A 131 23.00 13.68 -7.10
N ILE A 132 21.94 12.86 -7.08
CA ILE A 132 20.83 13.16 -7.96
C ILE A 132 20.21 14.46 -7.46
N LYS A 133 20.55 15.59 -8.10
CA LYS A 133 19.67 16.75 -8.10
C LYS A 133 18.36 16.23 -8.72
N LEU A 134 17.30 16.13 -7.92
CA LEU A 134 15.99 15.87 -8.47
C LEU A 134 15.75 16.98 -9.50
N ASP A 135 15.71 16.61 -10.77
CA ASP A 135 15.28 17.55 -11.78
C ASP A 135 13.77 17.81 -11.62
N SER A 136 13.25 18.78 -12.33
CA SER A 136 11.85 19.17 -12.25
C SER A 136 10.90 17.99 -12.50
N LYS A 137 11.20 17.08 -13.43
CA LYS A 137 10.37 15.91 -13.76
C LYS A 137 10.39 14.87 -12.64
N ALA A 138 11.55 14.53 -12.10
CA ALA A 138 11.69 13.59 -10.99
C ALA A 138 10.97 14.09 -9.74
N THR A 139 11.11 15.38 -9.42
CA THR A 139 10.40 16.01 -8.31
C THR A 139 8.88 15.95 -8.51
N GLN A 140 8.40 16.30 -9.70
CA GLN A 140 6.97 16.26 -10.01
C GLN A 140 6.38 14.86 -9.87
N LEU A 141 7.04 13.84 -10.41
CA LEU A 141 6.58 12.45 -10.30
C LEU A 141 6.54 11.98 -8.84
N THR A 142 7.57 12.32 -8.06
CA THR A 142 7.62 11.97 -6.63
C THR A 142 6.50 12.66 -5.85
N VAL A 143 6.31 13.96 -6.05
CA VAL A 143 5.25 14.73 -5.37
C VAL A 143 3.86 14.18 -5.73
N LEU A 144 3.60 13.91 -7.00
CA LEU A 144 2.33 13.32 -7.43
C LEU A 144 2.07 11.97 -6.77
N LEU A 145 3.08 11.10 -6.67
CA LEU A 145 2.95 9.79 -6.02
C LEU A 145 2.68 9.94 -4.52
N VAL A 146 3.42 10.84 -3.84
CA VAL A 146 3.24 11.13 -2.42
C VAL A 146 1.86 11.69 -2.13
N VAL A 147 1.41 12.69 -2.89
CA VAL A 147 0.08 13.30 -2.71
C VAL A 147 -1.03 12.29 -2.96
N ASN A 148 -0.92 11.49 -4.03
CA ASN A 148 -1.88 10.42 -4.31
C ASN A 148 -2.03 9.46 -3.13
N HIS A 149 -0.91 9.03 -2.55
CA HIS A 149 -0.91 8.09 -1.43
C HIS A 149 -1.36 8.76 -0.13
N PHE A 150 -0.95 9.99 0.12
CA PHE A 150 -1.32 10.78 1.29
C PHE A 150 -2.84 10.98 1.39
N VAL A 151 -3.49 11.39 0.29
CA VAL A 151 -4.94 11.57 0.23
C VAL A 151 -5.66 10.25 0.53
N MET A 152 -5.21 9.15 -0.08
CA MET A 152 -5.78 7.82 0.15
C MET A 152 -5.66 7.41 1.63
N VAL A 153 -4.47 7.56 2.22
CA VAL A 153 -4.21 7.14 3.61
C VAL A 153 -5.05 7.94 4.61
N ILE A 154 -5.17 9.26 4.43
CA ILE A 154 -5.97 10.11 5.33
C ILE A 154 -7.43 9.69 5.30
N ILE A 155 -8.05 9.58 4.13
CA ILE A 155 -9.47 9.26 4.01
C ILE A 155 -9.73 7.84 4.54
N MET A 156 -8.90 6.87 4.14
CA MET A 156 -9.04 5.49 4.58
C MET A 156 -8.89 5.35 6.11
N ALA A 157 -7.96 6.06 6.72
CA ALA A 157 -7.73 5.98 8.17
C ALA A 157 -8.78 6.74 8.98
N ALA A 158 -9.39 7.81 8.43
CA ALA A 158 -10.50 8.51 9.06
C ALA A 158 -11.83 7.74 8.99
N THR A 159 -12.02 6.91 7.97
CA THR A 159 -13.30 6.21 7.72
C THR A 159 -13.77 5.34 8.88
N PRO A 160 -12.97 4.47 9.53
CA PRO A 160 -13.43 3.66 10.65
C PRO A 160 -13.92 4.49 11.83
N LEU A 161 -13.28 5.61 12.11
CA LEU A 161 -13.67 6.53 13.19
C LEU A 161 -15.03 7.15 12.87
N HIS A 162 -15.17 7.68 11.67
CA HIS A 162 -16.43 8.29 11.21
C HIS A 162 -17.60 7.30 11.21
N VAL A 163 -17.39 6.06 10.73
CA VAL A 163 -18.43 5.00 10.71
C VAL A 163 -18.89 4.65 12.12
N GLN A 164 -17.98 4.63 13.10
CA GLN A 164 -18.33 4.42 14.51
C GLN A 164 -19.09 5.62 15.10
N ASP A 165 -18.69 6.87 14.75
CA ASP A 165 -19.34 8.10 15.23
C ASP A 165 -20.81 8.21 14.78
N ILE A 166 -21.15 7.69 13.60
CA ILE A 166 -22.53 7.62 13.10
C ILE A 166 -23.31 6.41 13.63
N GLY A 167 -22.73 5.64 14.55
CA GLY A 167 -23.38 4.51 15.24
C GLY A 167 -23.43 3.20 14.46
N GLU A 168 -22.64 3.08 13.39
CA GLU A 168 -22.58 1.88 12.56
C GLU A 168 -21.64 0.82 13.13
N THR A 169 -21.80 -0.41 12.67
CA THR A 169 -21.10 -1.58 13.19
C THR A 169 -19.71 -1.76 12.57
N ILE A 170 -18.84 -2.49 13.25
CA ILE A 170 -17.51 -2.86 12.75
C ILE A 170 -17.57 -3.68 11.45
N GLN A 171 -18.68 -4.39 11.22
CA GLN A 171 -18.93 -5.13 9.97
C GLN A 171 -19.09 -4.18 8.78
N VAL A 172 -19.73 -3.03 8.97
CA VAL A 172 -19.87 -1.99 7.94
C VAL A 172 -18.49 -1.42 7.59
N VAL A 173 -17.65 -1.15 8.60
CA VAL A 173 -16.23 -0.74 8.37
C VAL A 173 -15.51 -1.76 7.51
N GLY A 174 -15.61 -3.05 7.85
CA GLY A 174 -15.00 -4.15 7.09
C GLY A 174 -15.46 -4.20 5.63
N THR A 175 -16.76 -3.97 5.38
CA THR A 175 -17.33 -3.95 4.03
C THR A 175 -16.79 -2.77 3.21
N ILE A 176 -16.77 -1.59 3.79
CA ILE A 176 -16.25 -0.35 3.16
C ILE A 176 -14.78 -0.53 2.77
N ILE A 177 -13.94 -1.06 3.69
CA ILE A 177 -12.52 -1.32 3.41
C ILE A 177 -12.38 -2.37 2.30
N SER A 178 -13.25 -3.37 2.24
CA SER A 178 -13.24 -4.37 1.18
C SER A 178 -13.54 -3.76 -0.19
N TYR A 179 -14.54 -2.88 -0.30
CA TYR A 179 -14.82 -2.14 -1.54
C TYR A 179 -13.64 -1.25 -1.95
N HIS A 180 -13.02 -0.58 -0.98
CA HIS A 180 -11.82 0.22 -1.24
C HIS A 180 -10.68 -0.62 -1.82
N THR A 181 -10.35 -1.75 -1.21
CA THR A 181 -9.27 -2.63 -1.67
C THR A 181 -9.57 -3.28 -3.03
N LEU A 182 -10.84 -3.57 -3.33
CA LEU A 182 -11.26 -3.98 -4.66
C LEU A 182 -10.97 -2.88 -5.70
N GLY A 183 -11.31 -1.62 -5.41
CA GLY A 183 -10.97 -0.47 -6.26
C GLY A 183 -9.46 -0.34 -6.47
N MET A 184 -8.67 -0.54 -5.44
CA MET A 184 -7.21 -0.43 -5.51
C MET A 184 -6.54 -1.46 -6.42
N PHE A 185 -7.06 -2.69 -6.50
CA PHE A 185 -6.26 -3.77 -7.08
C PHE A 185 -6.92 -4.51 -8.24
N VAL A 186 -8.26 -4.69 -8.25
CA VAL A 186 -8.94 -5.57 -9.21
C VAL A 186 -8.74 -5.10 -10.65
N PHE A 187 -8.77 -3.79 -10.89
CA PHE A 187 -8.67 -3.21 -12.23
C PHE A 187 -7.23 -2.99 -12.72
N SER A 188 -6.22 -3.25 -11.88
CA SER A 188 -4.81 -3.00 -12.22
C SER A 188 -4.37 -3.57 -13.56
N PRO A 189 -4.68 -4.82 -13.97
CA PRO A 189 -4.22 -5.36 -15.26
C PRO A 189 -4.80 -4.62 -16.46
N ILE A 190 -6.06 -4.16 -16.33
CA ILE A 190 -6.72 -3.37 -17.38
C ILE A 190 -6.05 -2.01 -17.47
N LEU A 191 -5.78 -1.38 -16.32
CA LEU A 191 -5.12 -0.08 -16.23
C LEU A 191 -3.70 -0.11 -16.78
N GLY A 192 -2.93 -1.14 -16.49
CA GLY A 192 -1.59 -1.28 -17.04
C GLY A 192 -1.59 -1.28 -18.56
N ARG A 193 -2.47 -2.08 -19.18
CA ARG A 193 -2.63 -2.09 -20.65
C ARG A 193 -3.11 -0.74 -21.17
N PHE A 194 -3.97 -0.06 -20.42
CA PHE A 194 -4.47 1.26 -20.80
C PHE A 194 -3.37 2.31 -20.74
N VAL A 195 -2.51 2.26 -19.71
CA VAL A 195 -1.31 3.11 -19.61
C VAL A 195 -0.35 2.88 -20.77
N ASP A 196 -0.06 1.62 -21.12
CA ASP A 196 0.83 1.29 -22.23
C ASP A 196 0.29 1.80 -23.58
N LYS A 197 -1.04 1.81 -23.79
CA LYS A 197 -1.68 2.24 -25.05
C LYS A 197 -1.93 3.75 -25.15
N VAL A 198 -2.41 4.37 -24.07
CA VAL A 198 -2.92 5.76 -24.07
C VAL A 198 -1.91 6.73 -23.48
N GLY A 199 -0.97 6.22 -22.69
CA GLY A 199 0.08 6.98 -21.99
C GLY A 199 -0.28 7.37 -20.57
N SER A 200 0.73 7.37 -19.71
CA SER A 200 0.63 7.59 -18.25
C SER A 200 -0.05 8.92 -17.90
N LYS A 201 0.25 10.00 -18.63
CA LYS A 201 -0.27 11.34 -18.31
C LYS A 201 -1.80 11.39 -18.35
N LYS A 202 -2.43 10.85 -19.41
CA LYS A 202 -3.88 10.87 -19.56
C LYS A 202 -4.56 10.01 -18.49
N VAL A 203 -4.00 8.84 -18.21
CA VAL A 203 -4.51 7.93 -17.20
C VAL A 203 -4.40 8.54 -15.80
N SER A 204 -3.28 9.21 -15.47
CA SER A 204 -3.12 9.90 -14.21
C SER A 204 -4.10 11.06 -14.02
N ILE A 205 -4.36 11.85 -15.07
CA ILE A 205 -5.36 12.92 -15.02
C ILE A 205 -6.76 12.33 -14.71
N THR A 206 -7.13 11.24 -15.38
CA THR A 206 -8.40 10.54 -15.12
C THR A 206 -8.45 10.05 -13.66
N GLY A 207 -7.36 9.48 -13.15
CA GLY A 207 -7.25 9.08 -11.74
C GLY A 207 -7.45 10.24 -10.77
N GLY A 208 -6.88 11.41 -11.08
CA GLY A 208 -7.08 12.63 -10.29
C GLY A 208 -8.55 13.08 -10.26
N PHE A 209 -9.26 13.04 -11.38
CA PHE A 209 -10.70 13.33 -11.41
C PHE A 209 -11.52 12.32 -10.60
N ILE A 210 -11.20 11.02 -10.68
CA ILE A 210 -11.89 10.00 -9.87
C ILE A 210 -11.64 10.25 -8.37
N LEU A 211 -10.42 10.62 -7.96
CA LEU A 211 -10.13 11.00 -6.58
C LEU A 211 -10.93 12.22 -6.12
N LEU A 212 -11.05 13.25 -6.96
CA LEU A 212 -11.85 14.41 -6.64
C LEU A 212 -13.33 14.04 -6.44
N ILE A 213 -13.90 13.22 -7.32
CA ILE A 213 -15.28 12.73 -7.17
C ILE A 213 -15.41 11.94 -5.88
N SER A 214 -14.46 11.06 -5.55
CA SER A 214 -14.43 10.34 -4.27
C SER A 214 -14.47 11.30 -3.09
N CYS A 215 -13.62 12.33 -3.07
CA CYS A 215 -13.61 13.33 -2.00
C CYS A 215 -14.95 14.07 -1.87
N VAL A 216 -15.57 14.45 -3.00
CA VAL A 216 -16.89 15.11 -2.99
C VAL A 216 -17.97 14.17 -2.44
N CYS A 217 -17.96 12.89 -2.81
CA CYS A 217 -18.87 11.90 -2.25
C CYS A 217 -18.64 11.72 -0.74
N ALA A 218 -17.39 11.79 -0.28
CA ALA A 218 -17.04 11.67 1.14
C ALA A 218 -17.53 12.85 1.99
N LEU A 219 -17.86 14.01 1.41
CA LEU A 219 -18.41 15.14 2.14
C LEU A 219 -19.85 14.89 2.64
N ASN A 220 -20.58 13.99 2.00
CA ASN A 220 -21.93 13.62 2.39
C ASN A 220 -21.93 12.31 3.19
N THR A 221 -21.44 12.38 4.40
CA THR A 221 -20.99 11.25 5.22
C THR A 221 -22.09 10.47 5.93
N SER A 222 -23.33 10.98 5.96
CA SER A 222 -24.46 10.30 6.61
C SER A 222 -25.07 9.17 5.77
N ASP A 223 -24.78 9.10 4.48
CA ASP A 223 -25.25 8.03 3.58
C ASP A 223 -24.19 6.93 3.43
N ILE A 224 -24.48 5.77 4.02
CA ILE A 224 -23.60 4.60 3.98
C ILE A 224 -23.34 4.10 2.55
N VAL A 225 -24.33 4.16 1.65
CA VAL A 225 -24.16 3.72 0.26
C VAL A 225 -23.20 4.66 -0.46
N LEU A 226 -23.35 5.95 -0.24
CA LEU A 226 -22.46 6.96 -0.81
C LEU A 226 -21.05 6.85 -0.23
N LEU A 227 -20.91 6.47 1.05
CA LEU A 227 -19.62 6.22 1.67
C LEU A 227 -18.91 4.99 1.06
N HIS A 228 -19.63 3.89 0.81
CA HIS A 228 -19.08 2.74 0.08
C HIS A 228 -18.60 3.12 -1.33
N LEU A 229 -19.41 3.89 -2.07
CA LEU A 229 -19.05 4.36 -3.39
C LEU A 229 -17.82 5.29 -3.34
N SER A 230 -17.77 6.20 -2.39
CA SER A 230 -16.64 7.10 -2.18
C SER A 230 -15.36 6.31 -1.97
N LEU A 231 -15.34 5.34 -1.05
CA LEU A 231 -14.13 4.55 -0.75
C LEU A 231 -13.73 3.63 -1.91
N PHE A 232 -14.70 3.09 -2.65
CA PHE A 232 -14.41 2.35 -3.89
C PHE A 232 -13.74 3.27 -4.92
N LEU A 233 -14.28 4.46 -5.17
CA LEU A 233 -13.71 5.45 -6.08
C LEU A 233 -12.34 5.95 -5.60
N LEU A 234 -12.16 6.08 -4.28
CA LEU A 234 -10.86 6.42 -3.70
C LEU A 234 -9.79 5.38 -4.08
N GLY A 235 -10.11 4.10 -3.90
CA GLY A 235 -9.22 3.00 -4.29
C GLY A 235 -8.95 2.98 -5.79
N LEU A 236 -9.99 3.16 -6.60
CA LEU A 236 -9.89 3.16 -8.06
C LEU A 236 -9.04 4.33 -8.57
N GLY A 237 -9.31 5.56 -8.13
CA GLY A 237 -8.55 6.75 -8.50
C GLY A 237 -7.09 6.66 -8.04
N TRP A 238 -6.86 6.14 -6.82
CA TRP A 238 -5.51 5.84 -6.35
C TRP A 238 -4.79 4.86 -7.28
N ASN A 239 -5.45 3.78 -7.72
CA ASN A 239 -4.86 2.78 -8.60
C ASN A 239 -4.49 3.38 -9.98
N PHE A 240 -5.37 4.20 -10.57
CA PHE A 240 -5.08 4.93 -11.81
C PHE A 240 -3.78 5.73 -11.72
N ASN A 241 -3.64 6.52 -10.66
CA ASN A 241 -2.45 7.32 -10.42
C ASN A 241 -1.24 6.44 -10.06
N PHE A 242 -1.42 5.47 -9.18
CA PHE A 242 -0.34 4.62 -8.71
C PHE A 242 0.34 3.83 -9.84
N VAL A 243 -0.44 3.20 -10.72
CA VAL A 243 0.08 2.45 -11.87
C VAL A 243 0.73 3.39 -12.88
N SER A 244 0.07 4.49 -13.24
CA SER A 244 0.56 5.41 -14.26
C SER A 244 1.82 6.17 -13.82
N ILE A 245 1.85 6.71 -12.60
CA ILE A 245 3.00 7.45 -12.07
C ILE A 245 4.18 6.49 -11.82
N SER A 246 3.92 5.30 -11.27
CA SER A 246 4.97 4.28 -11.07
C SER A 246 5.58 3.82 -12.40
N SER A 247 4.77 3.71 -13.47
CA SER A 247 5.27 3.40 -14.81
C SER A 247 6.22 4.49 -15.33
N GLU A 248 5.87 5.77 -15.16
CA GLU A 248 6.74 6.89 -15.54
C GLU A 248 8.02 6.96 -14.68
N ILE A 249 7.92 6.68 -13.38
CA ILE A 249 9.09 6.59 -12.48
C ILE A 249 10.00 5.45 -12.94
N SER A 250 9.45 4.30 -13.30
CA SER A 250 10.21 3.17 -13.84
C SER A 250 10.95 3.55 -15.12
N LYS A 251 10.24 4.17 -16.07
CA LYS A 251 10.82 4.65 -17.33
C LYS A 251 11.96 5.66 -17.08
N TYR A 252 11.71 6.66 -16.24
CA TYR A 252 12.71 7.67 -15.88
C TYR A 252 13.92 7.02 -15.20
N SER A 253 13.72 6.07 -14.28
CA SER A 253 14.81 5.40 -13.58
C SER A 253 15.72 4.63 -14.53
N ILE A 254 15.16 3.99 -15.57
CA ILE A 254 15.91 3.27 -16.59
C ILE A 254 16.66 4.27 -17.50
N GLU A 255 15.97 5.27 -18.04
CA GLU A 255 16.55 6.25 -18.98
C GLU A 255 17.69 7.07 -18.38
N LYS A 256 17.57 7.42 -17.10
CA LYS A 256 18.55 8.24 -16.38
C LYS A 256 19.51 7.43 -15.51
N ASN A 257 19.40 6.11 -15.51
CA ASN A 257 20.16 5.20 -14.62
C ASN A 257 20.15 5.68 -13.16
N THR A 258 18.93 5.86 -12.60
CA THR A 258 18.74 6.43 -11.27
C THR A 258 17.91 5.53 -10.37
N ASN A 259 17.96 5.76 -9.04
CA ASN A 259 17.15 5.10 -8.02
C ASN A 259 15.88 5.90 -7.68
N LEU A 260 15.25 6.56 -8.65
CA LEU A 260 14.08 7.40 -8.39
C LEU A 260 12.93 6.57 -7.77
N ASN A 261 12.73 5.34 -8.20
CA ASN A 261 11.74 4.41 -7.65
C ASN A 261 11.90 4.22 -6.13
N ILE A 262 13.13 3.96 -5.65
CA ILE A 262 13.40 3.77 -4.22
C ILE A 262 13.16 5.08 -3.45
N LYS A 263 13.66 6.20 -3.99
CA LYS A 263 13.51 7.51 -3.35
C LYS A 263 12.04 7.94 -3.26
N SER A 264 11.28 7.79 -4.36
CA SER A 264 9.87 8.14 -4.38
C SER A 264 9.06 7.31 -3.37
N ASP A 265 9.30 6.01 -3.29
CA ASP A 265 8.63 5.16 -2.31
C ASP A 265 9.02 5.53 -0.88
N SER A 266 10.28 5.89 -0.63
CA SER A 266 10.70 6.38 0.70
C SER A 266 9.93 7.63 1.11
N PHE A 267 9.73 8.59 0.20
CA PHE A 267 8.92 9.77 0.46
C PHE A 267 7.43 9.43 0.65
N VAL A 268 6.90 8.44 -0.07
CA VAL A 268 5.54 7.92 0.13
C VAL A 268 5.37 7.39 1.55
N PHE A 269 6.31 6.58 2.05
CA PHE A 269 6.26 6.08 3.43
C PHE A 269 6.31 7.19 4.47
N VAL A 270 7.21 8.16 4.30
CA VAL A 270 7.28 9.34 5.19
C VAL A 270 5.96 10.12 5.16
N GLY A 271 5.41 10.38 3.97
CA GLY A 271 4.11 11.03 3.81
C GLY A 271 2.98 10.25 4.49
N SER A 272 3.00 8.92 4.44
CA SER A 272 2.00 8.06 5.09
C SER A 272 2.07 8.15 6.62
N VAL A 273 3.28 8.23 7.19
CA VAL A 273 3.45 8.44 8.64
C VAL A 273 2.84 9.78 9.06
N PHE A 274 3.11 10.85 8.33
CA PHE A 274 2.50 12.16 8.60
C PHE A 274 0.97 12.13 8.45
N ALA A 275 0.44 11.47 7.40
CA ALA A 275 -0.99 11.32 7.19
C ALA A 275 -1.68 10.63 8.36
N GLN A 276 -1.13 9.51 8.84
CA GLN A 276 -1.70 8.77 9.96
C GLN A 276 -1.55 9.51 11.29
N SER A 277 -0.39 10.16 11.53
CA SER A 277 -0.14 10.91 12.76
C SER A 277 -1.04 12.14 12.88
N SER A 278 -1.48 12.73 11.78
CA SER A 278 -2.39 13.89 11.80
C SER A 278 -3.80 13.57 12.28
N LEU A 279 -4.21 12.30 12.24
CA LEU A 279 -5.54 11.87 12.68
C LEU A 279 -5.66 11.75 14.20
N GLY A 280 -4.58 11.49 14.93
CA GLY A 280 -4.60 11.40 16.39
C GLY A 280 -5.13 12.68 17.08
N PRO A 281 -4.61 13.87 16.76
CA PRO A 281 -5.12 15.13 17.29
C PRO A 281 -6.56 15.42 16.88
N VAL A 282 -6.97 15.08 15.65
CA VAL A 282 -8.33 15.29 15.14
C VAL A 282 -9.32 14.41 15.91
N SER A 283 -9.02 13.13 16.11
CA SER A 283 -9.84 12.23 16.91
C SER A 283 -9.98 12.70 18.37
N TYR A 284 -8.90 13.16 18.98
CA TYR A 284 -8.92 13.67 20.34
C TYR A 284 -9.79 14.93 20.50
N THR A 285 -9.73 15.87 19.54
CA THR A 285 -10.56 17.07 19.55
C THR A 285 -12.04 16.77 19.35
N HIS A 286 -12.37 15.81 18.50
CA HIS A 286 -13.75 15.35 18.29
C HIS A 286 -14.34 14.68 19.54
N LEU A 287 -13.61 13.75 20.18
CA LEU A 287 -14.05 13.10 21.41
C LEU A 287 -14.30 14.11 22.53
N ARG A 288 -13.40 15.09 22.70
CA ARG A 288 -13.57 16.14 23.72
C ARG A 288 -14.75 17.09 23.44
N ALA A 289 -15.05 17.34 22.16
CA ALA A 289 -16.21 18.14 21.75
C ALA A 289 -17.55 17.43 22.04
N HIS A 290 -17.58 16.10 22.03
CA HIS A 290 -18.75 15.32 22.42
C HIS A 290 -18.94 15.25 23.94
N GLU A 291 -17.86 15.10 24.73
CA GLU A 291 -17.90 15.11 26.18
C GLU A 291 -18.35 16.47 26.77
N THR A 292 -18.07 17.58 26.08
CA THR A 292 -18.50 18.94 26.53
C THR A 292 -19.94 19.28 26.15
N LYS A 293 -20.61 18.45 25.33
CA LYS A 293 -22.03 18.65 24.94
C LYS A 293 -23.01 17.73 25.67
N ALA A 294 -22.52 16.79 26.48
CA ALA A 294 -23.30 15.94 27.39
C ALA A 294 -23.30 16.52 28.80
#